data_48bf6194a0b61d456b42423838614159
#
_entry.id   48bf6194a0b61d456b42423838614159
#
_cell.length_a   1.000
_cell.length_b   1.000
_cell.length_c   1.000
_cell.angle_alpha   90.00
_cell.angle_beta   90.00
_cell.angle_gamma   90.00
#
_symmetry.space_group_name_H-M   'P 1'
#
loop_
_entity.id
_entity.type
_entity.pdbx_description
1 polymer ?
#
loop_
_entity_poly.entity_id
_entity_poly.type
_entity_poly.pdbx_seq_one_letter_code
_entity_poly.pdbx_strand_id
1 'polypeptide(L)'
;MKRNLHICLIAVLVGVLLIAGCASGPPKAEQPSTPSAVQPEEEIAVADIEETVICDQNGIVVTAKGLSYGDLFGPELKIVAENKTNRTVTIQARDVSVNDYMVSVIFSCDVAPGKSAVDEITFQNSSLELIGIETFGKIELKLHVFDADSFGDLFDTDVIVLHTTAYEHIEPPSVPEGIKVYEGNGIRISALGLTDEPDWLGRSLYFHVENDTDRDIVVQVREVSVNGFMVDTIMSSTVAAGKKMVDDLLIMESSLEEAGIQTVENVEFYFHIFDDDTWEAIADTDVIVLEF
;
A
#
# COMPACT_ATOMS: atom_id res chain seq x y z
N MET A 1 9.15 -26.10 31.97
CA MET A 1 9.69 -25.00 32.81
C MET A 1 8.65 -23.87 32.81
N LYS A 2 8.17 -23.51 34.00
CA LYS A 2 7.10 -22.48 34.18
C LYS A 2 7.75 -21.10 34.18
N ARG A 3 7.28 -20.18 33.32
CA ARG A 3 7.67 -18.75 33.39
C ARG A 3 6.53 -17.96 34.02
N ASN A 4 6.85 -17.31 35.12
CA ASN A 4 5.94 -16.50 35.94
C ASN A 4 5.67 -15.15 35.28
N LEU A 5 4.39 -14.82 35.16
CA LEU A 5 3.88 -13.52 34.77
C LEU A 5 3.80 -12.63 36.02
N HIS A 6 4.51 -11.52 36.06
CA HIS A 6 4.42 -10.53 37.14
C HIS A 6 3.41 -9.44 36.74
N ILE A 7 2.30 -9.44 37.46
CA ILE A 7 1.30 -8.36 37.37
C ILE A 7 1.66 -7.33 38.44
N CYS A 8 1.97 -6.09 38.00
CA CYS A 8 2.12 -4.96 38.94
C CYS A 8 0.76 -4.29 39.14
N LEU A 9 0.25 -4.40 40.36
CA LEU A 9 -0.98 -3.72 40.80
C LEU A 9 -0.58 -2.37 41.40
N ILE A 10 -1.04 -1.24 40.82
CA ILE A 10 -0.87 0.09 41.43
C ILE A 10 -2.18 0.44 42.16
N ALA A 11 -2.08 0.55 43.47
CA ALA A 11 -3.15 1.00 44.35
C ALA A 11 -3.17 2.54 44.40
N VAL A 12 -4.30 3.15 44.07
CA VAL A 12 -4.53 4.58 44.26
C VAL A 12 -5.20 4.80 45.62
N LEU A 13 -4.52 5.56 46.46
CA LEU A 13 -4.98 5.96 47.79
C LEU A 13 -5.88 7.25 47.64
N VAL A 14 -7.11 7.17 48.07
CA VAL A 14 -8.00 8.31 48.16
C VAL A 14 -7.89 8.92 49.57
N GLY A 15 -7.39 10.14 49.66
CA GLY A 15 -7.35 10.93 50.88
C GLY A 15 -8.52 11.90 50.93
N VAL A 16 -9.40 11.70 51.89
CA VAL A 16 -10.51 12.63 52.19
C VAL A 16 -10.01 13.65 53.22
N LEU A 17 -10.09 14.95 52.93
CA LEU A 17 -9.92 16.01 53.93
C LEU A 17 -11.20 16.82 54.03
N LEU A 18 -11.89 16.73 55.18
CA LEU A 18 -13.03 17.58 55.57
C LEU A 18 -12.49 18.83 56.25
N ILE A 19 -12.90 20.01 55.77
CA ILE A 19 -12.85 21.25 56.58
C ILE A 19 -14.18 21.95 56.39
N ALA A 20 -14.86 22.14 57.53
CA ALA A 20 -16.06 22.92 57.66
C ALA A 20 -15.73 24.40 57.85
N GLY A 21 -16.50 25.28 57.20
CA GLY A 21 -16.48 26.72 57.43
C GLY A 21 -17.75 27.37 56.93
N CYS A 22 -18.63 27.78 57.84
CA CYS A 22 -19.85 28.51 57.58
C CYS A 22 -19.57 29.99 57.28
N ALA A 23 -20.21 30.54 56.23
CA ALA A 23 -20.62 31.94 56.18
C ALA A 23 -21.74 32.12 55.16
N SER A 24 -22.86 32.66 55.67
CA SER A 24 -24.13 32.91 54.98
C SER A 24 -24.09 34.21 54.14
N GLY A 25 -24.42 34.14 52.85
CA GLY A 25 -24.78 35.28 51.99
C GLY A 25 -25.97 34.89 51.09
N PRO A 26 -26.85 35.85 50.68
CA PRO A 26 -28.12 35.54 50.03
C PRO A 26 -27.93 35.01 48.59
N PRO A 27 -28.85 34.17 48.10
CA PRO A 27 -28.72 33.54 46.79
C PRO A 27 -28.95 34.55 45.66
N LYS A 28 -27.95 34.64 44.79
CA LYS A 28 -28.04 35.33 43.50
C LYS A 28 -28.69 34.37 42.51
N ALA A 29 -29.76 34.81 41.87
CA ALA A 29 -30.47 34.02 40.87
C ALA A 29 -29.55 33.63 39.72
N GLU A 30 -29.34 32.34 39.50
CA GLU A 30 -28.70 31.79 38.29
C GLU A 30 -29.62 31.94 37.10
N GLN A 31 -29.14 32.62 36.06
CA GLN A 31 -29.79 32.57 34.75
C GLN A 31 -29.60 31.16 34.17
N PRO A 32 -30.62 30.60 33.51
CA PRO A 32 -30.49 29.32 32.85
C PRO A 32 -29.48 29.46 31.71
N SER A 33 -28.37 28.70 31.80
CA SER A 33 -27.44 28.52 30.74
C SER A 33 -28.16 27.81 29.59
N THR A 34 -28.25 28.46 28.46
CA THR A 34 -28.68 27.88 27.19
C THR A 34 -27.81 26.63 26.90
N PRO A 35 -28.40 25.46 26.59
CA PRO A 35 -27.62 24.31 26.19
C PRO A 35 -26.85 24.70 24.95
N SER A 36 -25.52 24.63 25.01
CA SER A 36 -24.66 24.72 23.84
C SER A 36 -25.10 23.60 22.89
N ALA A 37 -25.55 23.97 21.72
CA ALA A 37 -25.85 22.99 20.66
C ALA A 37 -24.57 22.18 20.43
N VAL A 38 -24.62 20.89 20.78
CA VAL A 38 -23.65 19.91 20.37
C VAL A 38 -23.76 19.89 18.85
N GLN A 39 -22.75 20.44 18.16
CA GLN A 39 -22.64 20.23 16.73
C GLN A 39 -22.58 18.71 16.53
N PRO A 40 -23.33 18.14 15.56
CA PRO A 40 -23.15 16.74 15.23
C PRO A 40 -21.67 16.57 14.89
N GLU A 41 -20.96 15.65 15.52
CA GLU A 41 -19.72 15.11 14.98
C GLU A 41 -20.07 14.69 13.56
N GLU A 42 -19.47 15.31 12.56
CA GLU A 42 -19.55 14.81 11.19
C GLU A 42 -18.97 13.40 11.25
N GLU A 43 -19.86 12.42 11.11
CA GLU A 43 -19.48 11.03 10.92
C GLU A 43 -18.63 11.01 9.65
N ILE A 44 -17.33 10.75 9.79
CA ILE A 44 -16.39 10.67 8.64
C ILE A 44 -16.94 9.56 7.76
N ALA A 45 -17.59 9.94 6.67
CA ALA A 45 -18.14 8.98 5.73
C ALA A 45 -17.01 8.13 5.18
N VAL A 46 -17.07 6.81 5.41
CA VAL A 46 -16.13 5.85 4.87
C VAL A 46 -16.17 5.97 3.34
N ALA A 47 -15.01 6.10 2.71
CA ALA A 47 -14.92 6.23 1.26
C ALA A 47 -15.53 5.01 0.58
N ASP A 48 -16.41 5.22 -0.41
CA ASP A 48 -17.07 4.15 -1.17
C ASP A 48 -17.16 4.55 -2.65
N ILE A 49 -17.51 3.60 -3.51
CA ILE A 49 -17.78 3.83 -4.92
C ILE A 49 -19.24 3.51 -5.27
N GLU A 50 -19.77 4.15 -6.28
CA GLU A 50 -21.05 3.76 -6.88
C GLU A 50 -20.89 2.46 -7.68
N GLU A 51 -21.90 1.59 -7.63
CA GLU A 51 -21.95 0.38 -8.46
C GLU A 51 -21.77 0.75 -9.94
N THR A 52 -20.74 0.19 -10.59
CA THR A 52 -20.42 0.52 -11.98
C THR A 52 -19.83 -0.68 -12.73
N VAL A 53 -20.17 -0.79 -14.03
CA VAL A 53 -19.54 -1.77 -14.92
C VAL A 53 -18.15 -1.27 -15.28
N ILE A 54 -17.13 -2.03 -14.93
CA ILE A 54 -15.73 -1.69 -15.16
C ILE A 54 -15.10 -2.45 -16.34
N CYS A 55 -15.77 -3.49 -16.83
CA CYS A 55 -15.43 -4.21 -18.06
C CYS A 55 -16.70 -4.77 -18.69
N ASP A 56 -16.89 -4.58 -20.00
CA ASP A 56 -17.87 -5.31 -20.83
C ASP A 56 -17.22 -5.57 -22.19
N GLN A 57 -16.38 -6.63 -22.23
CA GLN A 57 -15.55 -6.92 -23.40
C GLN A 57 -15.48 -8.44 -23.64
N ASN A 58 -15.54 -8.85 -24.91
CA ASN A 58 -15.36 -10.24 -25.36
C ASN A 58 -16.26 -11.26 -24.63
N GLY A 59 -17.44 -10.83 -24.15
CA GLY A 59 -18.39 -11.67 -23.41
C GLY A 59 -18.05 -11.81 -21.91
N ILE A 60 -17.10 -11.05 -21.41
CA ILE A 60 -16.80 -10.91 -19.97
C ILE A 60 -17.33 -9.57 -19.49
N VAL A 61 -18.11 -9.60 -18.41
CA VAL A 61 -18.63 -8.38 -17.76
C VAL A 61 -18.17 -8.38 -16.33
N VAL A 62 -17.51 -7.30 -15.89
CA VAL A 62 -17.12 -7.11 -14.50
C VAL A 62 -17.75 -5.84 -13.97
N THR A 63 -18.44 -5.95 -12.83
CA THR A 63 -19.12 -4.84 -12.14
C THR A 63 -18.48 -4.65 -10.79
N ALA A 64 -17.97 -3.46 -10.51
CA ALA A 64 -17.56 -3.03 -9.18
C ALA A 64 -18.80 -2.69 -8.36
N LYS A 65 -18.89 -3.20 -7.13
CA LYS A 65 -20.10 -3.14 -6.28
C LYS A 65 -19.97 -2.20 -5.09
N GLY A 66 -18.76 -1.80 -4.73
CA GLY A 66 -18.49 -0.96 -3.57
C GLY A 66 -17.21 -1.36 -2.86
N LEU A 67 -16.78 -0.53 -1.91
CA LEU A 67 -15.65 -0.80 -1.05
C LEU A 67 -16.12 -1.36 0.29
N SER A 68 -15.33 -2.24 0.89
CA SER A 68 -15.47 -2.67 2.28
C SER A 68 -14.16 -2.52 3.02
N TYR A 69 -14.27 -2.25 4.32
CA TYR A 69 -13.14 -1.98 5.19
C TYR A 69 -13.27 -2.87 6.44
N GLY A 70 -12.14 -3.25 7.00
CA GLY A 70 -12.13 -3.92 8.30
C GLY A 70 -11.69 -5.38 8.31
N ASP A 71 -11.21 -5.91 7.20
CA ASP A 71 -10.62 -7.24 7.17
C ASP A 71 -9.13 -7.24 7.54
N LEU A 72 -8.66 -8.41 7.97
CA LEU A 72 -7.28 -8.62 8.44
C LEU A 72 -6.23 -8.27 7.35
N PHE A 73 -6.60 -8.47 6.09
CA PHE A 73 -5.68 -8.30 4.96
C PHE A 73 -5.73 -6.89 4.34
N GLY A 74 -6.80 -6.17 4.54
CA GLY A 74 -6.97 -4.79 4.07
C GLY A 74 -8.36 -4.49 3.51
N PRO A 75 -8.57 -3.27 2.99
CA PRO A 75 -9.78 -2.89 2.29
C PRO A 75 -10.00 -3.73 1.03
N GLU A 76 -11.26 -3.91 0.64
CA GLU A 76 -11.66 -4.75 -0.49
C GLU A 76 -12.56 -3.99 -1.46
N LEU A 77 -12.28 -4.12 -2.75
CA LEU A 77 -13.19 -3.73 -3.82
C LEU A 77 -14.02 -4.94 -4.23
N LYS A 78 -15.30 -4.95 -3.85
CA LYS A 78 -16.23 -6.03 -4.21
C LYS A 78 -16.59 -5.98 -5.68
N ILE A 79 -16.56 -7.14 -6.33
CA ILE A 79 -16.89 -7.27 -7.75
C ILE A 79 -17.88 -8.39 -8.00
N VAL A 80 -18.58 -8.28 -9.14
CA VAL A 80 -19.30 -9.41 -9.77
C VAL A 80 -18.73 -9.57 -11.17
N ALA A 81 -18.23 -10.76 -11.47
CA ALA A 81 -17.72 -11.15 -12.79
C ALA A 81 -18.70 -12.11 -13.48
N GLU A 82 -19.10 -11.80 -14.71
CA GLU A 82 -19.97 -12.63 -15.53
C GLU A 82 -19.20 -13.13 -16.76
N ASN A 83 -19.23 -14.44 -17.00
CA ASN A 83 -18.61 -15.06 -18.18
C ASN A 83 -19.71 -15.58 -19.13
N LYS A 84 -19.92 -14.87 -20.26
CA LYS A 84 -20.86 -15.25 -21.31
C LYS A 84 -20.20 -16.08 -22.42
N THR A 85 -18.94 -16.47 -22.26
CA THR A 85 -18.18 -17.28 -23.22
C THR A 85 -18.42 -18.78 -23.02
N ASN A 86 -17.79 -19.60 -23.85
CA ASN A 86 -17.87 -21.06 -23.79
C ASN A 86 -16.64 -21.72 -23.15
N ARG A 87 -15.77 -20.97 -22.48
CA ARG A 87 -14.56 -21.42 -21.80
C ARG A 87 -14.49 -20.89 -20.37
N THR A 88 -13.78 -21.56 -19.49
CA THR A 88 -13.43 -21.00 -18.17
C THR A 88 -12.38 -19.91 -18.34
N VAL A 89 -12.57 -18.77 -17.70
CA VAL A 89 -11.63 -17.66 -17.72
C VAL A 89 -11.14 -17.37 -16.32
N THR A 90 -9.90 -16.92 -16.22
CA THR A 90 -9.33 -16.32 -15.01
C THR A 90 -9.20 -14.81 -15.24
N ILE A 91 -9.58 -14.03 -14.24
CA ILE A 91 -9.49 -12.56 -14.23
C ILE A 91 -8.55 -12.15 -13.11
N GLN A 92 -7.53 -11.36 -13.42
CA GLN A 92 -6.58 -10.79 -12.46
C GLN A 92 -6.57 -9.27 -12.54
N ALA A 93 -6.31 -8.60 -11.41
CA ALA A 93 -6.03 -7.18 -11.39
C ALA A 93 -4.53 -6.94 -11.58
N ARG A 94 -4.18 -5.97 -12.44
CA ARG A 94 -2.80 -5.55 -12.71
C ARG A 94 -2.68 -4.04 -12.62
N ASP A 95 -1.47 -3.53 -12.44
CA ASP A 95 -1.14 -2.11 -12.40
C ASP A 95 -2.04 -1.32 -11.44
N VAL A 96 -2.30 -1.91 -10.28
CA VAL A 96 -3.23 -1.33 -9.32
C VAL A 96 -2.57 -0.18 -8.58
N SER A 97 -3.24 0.98 -8.58
CA SER A 97 -2.81 2.13 -7.79
C SER A 97 -3.96 2.73 -7.00
N VAL A 98 -3.63 3.29 -5.84
CA VAL A 98 -4.52 4.09 -4.99
C VAL A 98 -3.88 5.45 -4.79
N ASN A 99 -4.63 6.54 -5.10
CA ASN A 99 -4.15 7.91 -4.96
C ASN A 99 -2.80 8.15 -5.67
N ASP A 100 -2.63 7.58 -6.86
CA ASP A 100 -1.43 7.60 -7.72
C ASP A 100 -0.21 6.80 -7.20
N TYR A 101 -0.35 6.03 -6.14
CA TYR A 101 0.67 5.10 -5.67
C TYR A 101 0.33 3.66 -6.05
N MET A 102 1.30 2.95 -6.64
CA MET A 102 1.21 1.51 -6.88
C MET A 102 1.04 0.78 -5.54
N VAL A 103 0.10 -0.15 -5.48
CA VAL A 103 -0.21 -0.92 -4.27
C VAL A 103 -0.34 -2.41 -4.59
N SER A 104 0.09 -3.25 -3.67
CA SER A 104 -0.07 -4.69 -3.80
C SER A 104 -1.51 -5.12 -3.52
N VAL A 105 -2.05 -6.00 -4.36
CA VAL A 105 -3.39 -6.58 -4.20
C VAL A 105 -3.37 -8.10 -4.28
N ILE A 106 -4.38 -8.72 -3.69
CA ILE A 106 -4.67 -10.14 -3.86
C ILE A 106 -5.97 -10.25 -4.63
N PHE A 107 -5.91 -10.81 -5.84
CA PHE A 107 -7.08 -11.08 -6.66
C PHE A 107 -6.77 -12.04 -7.81
N SER A 108 -7.57 -13.10 -7.92
CA SER A 108 -7.59 -14.03 -9.07
C SER A 108 -8.91 -14.78 -9.08
N CYS A 109 -9.80 -14.44 -10.00
CA CYS A 109 -11.18 -14.93 -10.05
C CYS A 109 -11.39 -15.86 -11.26
N ASP A 110 -11.72 -17.13 -10.99
CA ASP A 110 -12.08 -18.09 -12.03
C ASP A 110 -13.60 -18.10 -12.26
N VAL A 111 -14.01 -17.93 -13.52
CA VAL A 111 -15.43 -17.93 -13.89
C VAL A 111 -15.70 -18.97 -14.99
N ALA A 112 -16.50 -19.99 -14.66
CA ALA A 112 -16.86 -21.03 -15.60
C ALA A 112 -17.81 -20.51 -16.71
N PRO A 113 -17.93 -21.24 -17.87
CA PRO A 113 -18.79 -20.86 -18.99
C PRO A 113 -20.24 -20.59 -18.58
N GLY A 114 -20.78 -19.44 -18.96
CA GLY A 114 -22.16 -19.02 -18.67
C GLY A 114 -22.48 -18.84 -17.20
N LYS A 115 -21.47 -18.59 -16.34
CA LYS A 115 -21.61 -18.36 -14.91
C LYS A 115 -21.19 -16.97 -14.51
N SER A 116 -21.54 -16.64 -13.26
CA SER A 116 -21.06 -15.44 -12.57
C SER A 116 -20.38 -15.84 -11.27
N ALA A 117 -19.38 -15.07 -10.87
CA ALA A 117 -18.70 -15.14 -9.59
C ALA A 117 -18.84 -13.82 -8.84
N VAL A 118 -18.89 -13.88 -7.52
CA VAL A 118 -18.73 -12.74 -6.61
C VAL A 118 -17.38 -12.91 -5.94
N ASP A 119 -16.54 -11.89 -6.00
CA ASP A 119 -15.18 -11.94 -5.49
C ASP A 119 -14.73 -10.53 -5.04
N GLU A 120 -13.53 -10.41 -4.48
CA GLU A 120 -12.99 -9.16 -3.93
C GLU A 120 -11.54 -8.95 -4.37
N ILE A 121 -11.21 -7.71 -4.76
CA ILE A 121 -9.82 -7.25 -4.94
C ILE A 121 -9.37 -6.71 -3.59
N THR A 122 -8.52 -7.44 -2.86
CA THR A 122 -8.03 -7.06 -1.54
C THR A 122 -6.77 -6.23 -1.66
N PHE A 123 -6.79 -4.98 -1.18
CA PHE A 123 -5.62 -4.10 -1.10
C PHE A 123 -4.83 -4.41 0.17
N GLN A 124 -3.57 -4.83 0.04
CA GLN A 124 -2.79 -5.28 1.17
C GLN A 124 -2.46 -4.14 2.14
N ASN A 125 -2.81 -4.30 3.42
CA ASN A 125 -2.52 -3.33 4.48
C ASN A 125 -1.06 -2.93 4.53
N SER A 126 -0.14 -3.89 4.39
CA SER A 126 1.31 -3.62 4.41
C SER A 126 1.74 -2.59 3.37
N SER A 127 1.18 -2.67 2.16
CA SER A 127 1.46 -1.71 1.10
C SER A 127 0.86 -0.33 1.39
N LEU A 128 -0.37 -0.28 1.90
CA LEU A 128 -1.06 0.96 2.24
C LEU A 128 -0.39 1.70 3.40
N GLU A 129 -0.02 0.96 4.45
CA GLU A 129 0.66 1.50 5.63
C GLU A 129 2.05 2.06 5.29
N LEU A 130 2.81 1.37 4.43
CA LEU A 130 4.12 1.79 3.97
C LEU A 130 4.08 3.16 3.26
N ILE A 131 3.01 3.42 2.51
CA ILE A 131 2.80 4.66 1.76
C ILE A 131 2.10 5.73 2.62
N GLY A 132 1.40 5.32 3.69
CA GLY A 132 0.57 6.20 4.52
C GLY A 132 -0.80 6.51 3.88
N ILE A 133 -1.39 5.55 3.14
CA ILE A 133 -2.73 5.69 2.56
C ILE A 133 -3.77 5.26 3.60
N GLU A 134 -4.51 6.22 4.14
CA GLU A 134 -5.60 5.98 5.10
C GLU A 134 -6.98 6.03 4.42
N THR A 135 -7.11 6.79 3.33
CA THR A 135 -8.37 7.00 2.62
C THR A 135 -8.17 6.82 1.12
N PHE A 136 -9.05 6.06 0.51
CA PHE A 136 -9.07 5.87 -0.94
C PHE A 136 -9.86 7.00 -1.60
N GLY A 137 -9.19 7.80 -2.42
CA GLY A 137 -9.84 8.81 -3.28
C GLY A 137 -10.02 8.30 -4.69
N LYS A 138 -8.95 7.78 -5.27
CA LYS A 138 -8.91 7.26 -6.64
C LYS A 138 -8.27 5.88 -6.64
N ILE A 139 -8.91 4.94 -7.34
CA ILE A 139 -8.37 3.62 -7.63
C ILE A 139 -8.20 3.50 -9.13
N GLU A 140 -7.04 3.04 -9.59
CA GLU A 140 -6.79 2.74 -10.99
C GLU A 140 -6.25 1.31 -11.10
N LEU A 141 -6.71 0.58 -12.11
CA LEU A 141 -6.28 -0.81 -12.34
C LEU A 141 -6.51 -1.20 -13.80
N LYS A 142 -5.87 -2.27 -14.23
CA LYS A 142 -6.21 -3.03 -15.45
C LYS A 142 -6.74 -4.40 -15.06
N LEU A 143 -7.64 -4.97 -15.87
CA LEU A 143 -8.03 -6.38 -15.73
C LEU A 143 -7.34 -7.18 -16.83
N HIS A 144 -6.59 -8.18 -16.42
CA HIS A 144 -6.00 -9.18 -17.29
C HIS A 144 -6.88 -10.43 -17.32
N VAL A 145 -7.33 -10.82 -18.50
CA VAL A 145 -8.24 -11.96 -18.70
C VAL A 145 -7.55 -13.01 -19.57
N PHE A 146 -7.48 -14.24 -19.08
CA PHE A 146 -6.88 -15.35 -19.81
C PHE A 146 -7.72 -16.63 -19.69
N ASP A 147 -7.48 -17.59 -20.58
CA ASP A 147 -8.11 -18.90 -20.57
C ASP A 147 -7.50 -19.75 -19.44
N ALA A 148 -8.36 -20.21 -18.50
CA ALA A 148 -7.92 -20.92 -17.30
C ALA A 148 -7.27 -22.29 -17.59
N ASP A 149 -7.61 -22.93 -18.71
CA ASP A 149 -7.09 -24.26 -19.05
C ASP A 149 -5.75 -24.20 -19.81
N SER A 150 -5.63 -23.24 -20.74
CA SER A 150 -4.43 -23.08 -21.60
C SER A 150 -3.45 -22.03 -21.13
N PHE A 151 -3.84 -21.17 -20.18
CA PHE A 151 -3.10 -19.97 -19.75
C PHE A 151 -2.81 -18.98 -20.89
N GLY A 152 -3.57 -19.08 -21.98
CA GLY A 152 -3.44 -18.15 -23.11
C GLY A 152 -4.18 -16.85 -22.83
N ASP A 153 -3.48 -15.71 -23.04
CA ASP A 153 -4.05 -14.38 -22.89
C ASP A 153 -5.23 -14.18 -23.83
N LEU A 154 -6.31 -13.59 -23.31
CA LEU A 154 -7.50 -13.24 -24.10
C LEU A 154 -7.52 -11.73 -24.36
N PHE A 155 -7.34 -10.93 -23.34
CA PHE A 155 -7.22 -9.47 -23.44
C PHE A 155 -6.83 -8.84 -22.11
N ASP A 156 -6.26 -7.63 -22.19
CA ASP A 156 -6.13 -6.68 -21.10
C ASP A 156 -7.14 -5.54 -21.34
N THR A 157 -7.67 -4.95 -20.27
CA THR A 157 -8.47 -3.72 -20.40
C THR A 157 -7.54 -2.51 -20.52
N ASP A 158 -8.06 -1.41 -21.04
CA ASP A 158 -7.49 -0.10 -20.76
C ASP A 158 -7.49 0.17 -19.24
N VAL A 159 -6.78 1.21 -18.80
CA VAL A 159 -6.80 1.65 -17.41
C VAL A 159 -8.23 2.01 -16.98
N ILE A 160 -8.73 1.32 -15.98
CA ILE A 160 -10.00 1.58 -15.32
C ILE A 160 -9.75 2.58 -14.19
N VAL A 161 -10.53 3.67 -14.15
CA VAL A 161 -10.42 4.70 -13.12
C VAL A 161 -11.71 4.73 -12.30
N LEU A 162 -11.60 4.56 -11.00
CA LEU A 162 -12.70 4.65 -10.05
C LEU A 162 -12.45 5.79 -9.07
N HIS A 163 -13.38 6.74 -9.01
CA HIS A 163 -13.38 7.77 -7.99
C HIS A 163 -14.30 7.37 -6.84
N THR A 164 -13.81 7.49 -5.63
CA THR A 164 -14.62 7.26 -4.42
C THR A 164 -15.37 8.53 -4.01
N THR A 165 -16.25 8.40 -3.03
CA THR A 165 -16.94 9.54 -2.41
C THR A 165 -15.99 10.53 -1.72
N ALA A 166 -14.75 10.11 -1.43
CA ALA A 166 -13.72 10.94 -0.80
C ALA A 166 -12.80 11.66 -1.80
N TYR A 167 -12.91 11.40 -3.11
CA TYR A 167 -11.95 11.87 -4.13
C TYR A 167 -11.60 13.35 -4.06
N GLU A 168 -12.60 14.22 -3.84
CA GLU A 168 -12.40 15.68 -3.78
C GLU A 168 -11.78 16.16 -2.46
N HIS A 169 -11.64 15.27 -1.46
CA HIS A 169 -11.31 15.65 -0.09
C HIS A 169 -10.12 14.92 0.50
N ILE A 170 -9.43 14.07 -0.29
CA ILE A 170 -8.23 13.37 0.18
C ILE A 170 -7.02 14.30 0.23
N GLU A 171 -6.19 14.08 1.23
CA GLU A 171 -4.85 14.62 1.26
C GLU A 171 -3.89 13.65 0.53
N PRO A 172 -2.90 14.16 -0.22
CA PRO A 172 -1.89 13.28 -0.82
C PRO A 172 -1.17 12.46 0.26
N PRO A 173 -0.85 11.18 -0.02
CA PRO A 173 -0.08 10.36 0.90
C PRO A 173 1.24 11.04 1.29
N SER A 174 1.61 10.94 2.56
CA SER A 174 2.81 11.57 3.10
C SER A 174 3.95 10.54 3.21
N VAL A 175 4.66 10.32 2.12
CA VAL A 175 5.90 9.52 2.15
C VAL A 175 7.01 10.35 2.78
N PRO A 176 7.83 9.79 3.70
CA PRO A 176 8.97 10.49 4.29
C PRO A 176 9.92 11.03 3.22
N GLU A 177 10.53 12.19 3.48
CA GLU A 177 11.57 12.73 2.61
C GLU A 177 12.83 11.85 2.73
N GLY A 178 13.26 11.28 1.59
CA GLY A 178 14.42 10.42 1.50
C GLY A 178 15.64 11.13 0.92
N ILE A 179 16.74 10.39 0.85
CA ILE A 179 17.96 10.84 0.15
C ILE A 179 17.76 10.54 -1.34
N LYS A 180 17.77 11.59 -2.18
CA LYS A 180 17.69 11.40 -3.64
C LYS A 180 18.93 10.67 -4.14
N VAL A 181 18.73 9.50 -4.74
CA VAL A 181 19.78 8.61 -5.27
C VAL A 181 19.82 8.56 -6.80
N TYR A 182 18.70 8.92 -7.46
CA TYR A 182 18.66 9.07 -8.92
C TYR A 182 17.64 10.13 -9.34
N GLU A 183 17.95 10.87 -10.40
CA GLU A 183 17.02 11.76 -11.10
C GLU A 183 17.44 11.88 -12.56
N GLY A 184 16.62 11.40 -13.47
CA GLY A 184 16.88 11.43 -14.91
C GLY A 184 15.75 10.78 -15.71
N ASN A 185 15.64 11.13 -16.98
CA ASN A 185 14.65 10.53 -17.92
C ASN A 185 13.19 10.58 -17.44
N GLY A 186 12.80 11.57 -16.63
CA GLY A 186 11.46 11.66 -16.02
C GLY A 186 11.24 10.71 -14.84
N ILE A 187 12.31 10.13 -14.28
CA ILE A 187 12.25 9.20 -13.16
C ILE A 187 13.06 9.78 -12.00
N ARG A 188 12.50 9.69 -10.79
CA ARG A 188 13.17 10.08 -9.54
C ARG A 188 13.13 8.92 -8.56
N ILE A 189 14.26 8.61 -7.91
CA ILE A 189 14.36 7.60 -6.87
C ILE A 189 15.02 8.22 -5.64
N SER A 190 14.38 8.04 -4.49
CA SER A 190 14.89 8.46 -3.18
C SER A 190 14.95 7.26 -2.24
N ALA A 191 16.09 7.10 -1.54
CA ALA A 191 16.23 6.11 -0.48
C ALA A 191 15.60 6.65 0.80
N LEU A 192 14.67 5.88 1.39
CA LEU A 192 13.94 6.28 2.59
C LEU A 192 14.61 5.82 3.88
N GLY A 193 15.38 4.75 3.83
CA GLY A 193 16.12 4.20 4.96
C GLY A 193 16.11 2.68 5.01
N LEU A 194 16.99 2.15 5.86
CA LEU A 194 17.13 0.73 6.16
C LEU A 194 16.35 0.41 7.45
N THR A 195 15.74 -0.77 7.54
CA THR A 195 15.09 -1.24 8.77
C THR A 195 16.11 -1.44 9.90
N ASP A 196 15.79 -0.99 11.12
CA ASP A 196 16.65 -1.13 12.29
C ASP A 196 16.89 -2.60 12.65
N GLU A 197 15.81 -3.40 12.62
CA GLU A 197 15.85 -4.83 12.95
C GLU A 197 15.44 -5.65 11.72
N PRO A 198 16.08 -6.82 11.50
CA PRO A 198 15.65 -7.73 10.44
C PRO A 198 14.31 -8.38 10.80
N ASP A 199 13.53 -8.65 9.78
CA ASP A 199 12.43 -9.60 9.91
C ASP A 199 12.94 -11.05 9.70
N TRP A 200 12.03 -12.02 9.51
CA TRP A 200 12.37 -13.42 9.30
C TRP A 200 13.04 -13.71 7.94
N LEU A 201 12.99 -12.79 6.99
CA LEU A 201 13.64 -12.89 5.67
C LEU A 201 14.95 -12.11 5.61
N GLY A 202 15.01 -10.93 6.24
CA GLY A 202 16.17 -10.05 6.17
C GLY A 202 15.89 -8.62 6.54
N ARG A 203 16.65 -7.70 5.96
CA ARG A 203 16.53 -6.26 6.15
C ARG A 203 16.03 -5.59 4.89
N SER A 204 15.13 -4.63 5.03
CA SER A 204 14.55 -3.87 3.92
C SER A 204 15.16 -2.47 3.84
N LEU A 205 15.73 -2.14 2.69
CA LEU A 205 16.12 -0.78 2.33
C LEU A 205 15.04 -0.21 1.41
N TYR A 206 14.25 0.74 1.91
CA TYR A 206 13.10 1.29 1.21
C TYR A 206 13.48 2.38 0.23
N PHE A 207 12.77 2.40 -0.91
CA PHE A 207 12.89 3.41 -1.94
C PHE A 207 11.52 3.99 -2.30
N HIS A 208 11.47 5.30 -2.52
CA HIS A 208 10.36 5.98 -3.17
C HIS A 208 10.74 6.22 -4.63
N VAL A 209 9.96 5.65 -5.54
CA VAL A 209 10.11 5.78 -6.99
C VAL A 209 8.98 6.64 -7.53
N GLU A 210 9.31 7.68 -8.30
CA GLU A 210 8.35 8.50 -9.04
C GLU A 210 8.62 8.34 -10.53
N ASN A 211 7.61 7.91 -11.28
CA ASN A 211 7.64 7.75 -12.73
C ASN A 211 6.79 8.84 -13.39
N ASP A 212 7.41 9.95 -13.78
CA ASP A 212 6.74 11.06 -14.49
C ASP A 212 6.75 10.86 -16.03
N THR A 213 7.04 9.64 -16.51
CA THR A 213 7.03 9.31 -17.93
C THR A 213 5.66 8.85 -18.41
N ASP A 214 5.49 8.69 -19.71
CA ASP A 214 4.29 8.19 -20.39
C ASP A 214 4.30 6.66 -20.64
N ARG A 215 5.23 5.92 -20.00
CA ARG A 215 5.40 4.48 -20.13
C ARG A 215 5.54 3.79 -18.77
N ASP A 216 5.17 2.52 -18.73
CA ASP A 216 5.40 1.68 -17.58
C ASP A 216 6.89 1.31 -17.53
N ILE A 217 7.51 1.41 -16.36
CA ILE A 217 8.95 1.15 -16.18
C ILE A 217 9.17 0.06 -15.15
N VAL A 218 10.29 -0.67 -15.32
CA VAL A 218 10.80 -1.58 -14.29
C VAL A 218 12.09 -1.01 -13.71
N VAL A 219 12.16 -0.97 -12.38
CA VAL A 219 13.36 -0.58 -11.63
C VAL A 219 13.91 -1.82 -10.94
N GLN A 220 15.12 -2.21 -11.29
CA GLN A 220 15.84 -3.33 -10.68
C GLN A 220 17.11 -2.85 -10.01
N VAL A 221 17.40 -3.38 -8.83
CA VAL A 221 18.71 -3.20 -8.18
C VAL A 221 19.66 -4.30 -8.66
N ARG A 222 20.89 -3.94 -8.94
CA ARG A 222 21.94 -4.84 -9.46
C ARG A 222 23.24 -4.70 -8.68
N GLU A 223 24.01 -5.80 -8.65
CA GLU A 223 25.36 -5.87 -8.07
C GLU A 223 25.44 -5.35 -6.64
N VAL A 224 24.51 -5.81 -5.79
CA VAL A 224 24.42 -5.35 -4.40
C VAL A 224 25.57 -5.90 -3.57
N SER A 225 26.26 -5.03 -2.87
CA SER A 225 27.20 -5.42 -1.82
C SER A 225 26.90 -4.71 -0.49
N VAL A 226 27.12 -5.41 0.61
CA VAL A 226 27.00 -4.87 1.98
C VAL A 226 28.37 -4.98 2.64
N ASN A 227 28.91 -3.85 3.13
CA ASN A 227 30.25 -3.79 3.72
C ASN A 227 31.34 -4.40 2.81
N GLY A 228 31.19 -4.30 1.48
CA GLY A 228 32.09 -4.82 0.50
C GLY A 228 31.93 -6.33 0.16
N PHE A 229 30.89 -7.00 0.68
CA PHE A 229 30.54 -8.39 0.35
C PHE A 229 29.32 -8.44 -0.53
N MET A 230 29.37 -9.18 -1.64
CA MET A 230 28.19 -9.43 -2.46
C MET A 230 27.17 -10.24 -1.64
N VAL A 231 25.90 -9.84 -1.70
CA VAL A 231 24.80 -10.45 -0.96
C VAL A 231 23.61 -10.71 -1.86
N ASP A 232 22.80 -11.73 -1.51
CA ASP A 232 21.56 -12.02 -2.20
C ASP A 232 20.47 -11.02 -1.80
N THR A 233 19.78 -10.49 -2.80
CA THR A 233 18.76 -9.47 -2.61
C THR A 233 17.60 -9.66 -3.57
N ILE A 234 16.46 -9.08 -3.23
CA ILE A 234 15.26 -9.08 -4.05
C ILE A 234 14.77 -7.65 -4.19
N MET A 235 14.73 -7.13 -5.42
CA MET A 235 13.98 -5.94 -5.82
C MET A 235 13.81 -5.94 -7.34
N SER A 236 12.56 -5.88 -7.78
CA SER A 236 12.17 -5.66 -9.18
C SER A 236 10.78 -5.06 -9.18
N SER A 237 10.69 -3.74 -9.35
CA SER A 237 9.48 -2.96 -9.13
C SER A 237 8.97 -2.39 -10.44
N THR A 238 7.76 -2.75 -10.85
CA THR A 238 7.07 -2.12 -11.99
C THR A 238 6.31 -0.89 -11.50
N VAL A 239 6.55 0.26 -12.11
CA VAL A 239 5.87 1.52 -11.80
C VAL A 239 5.19 2.03 -13.06
N ALA A 240 3.86 2.03 -13.06
CA ALA A 240 3.08 2.45 -14.22
C ALA A 240 3.29 3.94 -14.55
N ALA A 241 2.97 4.31 -15.78
CA ALA A 241 3.08 5.67 -16.30
C ALA A 241 2.39 6.70 -15.41
N GLY A 242 3.10 7.75 -15.00
CA GLY A 242 2.59 8.81 -14.12
C GLY A 242 2.30 8.39 -12.68
N LYS A 243 2.81 7.23 -12.24
CA LYS A 243 2.59 6.70 -10.89
C LYS A 243 3.84 6.78 -10.02
N LYS A 244 3.61 6.55 -8.73
CA LYS A 244 4.64 6.48 -7.70
C LYS A 244 4.59 5.11 -7.01
N MET A 245 5.66 4.73 -6.37
CA MET A 245 5.75 3.48 -5.62
C MET A 245 6.68 3.66 -4.42
N VAL A 246 6.35 3.02 -3.32
CA VAL A 246 7.30 2.74 -2.25
C VAL A 246 7.50 1.23 -2.23
N ASP A 247 8.76 0.81 -2.41
CA ASP A 247 9.12 -0.60 -2.42
C ASP A 247 10.47 -0.81 -1.74
N ASP A 248 10.85 -2.05 -1.47
CA ASP A 248 12.07 -2.35 -0.74
C ASP A 248 13.04 -3.23 -1.51
N LEU A 249 14.32 -2.97 -1.28
CA LEU A 249 15.40 -3.90 -1.52
C LEU A 249 15.52 -4.80 -0.31
N LEU A 250 15.00 -6.02 -0.41
CA LEU A 250 15.17 -7.03 0.62
C LEU A 250 16.59 -7.61 0.55
N ILE A 251 17.38 -7.39 1.59
CA ILE A 251 18.72 -7.97 1.80
C ILE A 251 18.53 -9.24 2.63
N MET A 252 18.82 -10.40 2.06
CA MET A 252 18.56 -11.70 2.69
C MET A 252 19.43 -11.90 3.93
N GLU A 253 18.80 -12.19 5.09
CA GLU A 253 19.52 -12.44 6.35
C GLU A 253 20.53 -13.59 6.24
N SER A 254 20.15 -14.68 5.54
CA SER A 254 21.05 -15.80 5.30
C SER A 254 22.36 -15.40 4.58
N SER A 255 22.28 -14.44 3.66
CA SER A 255 23.46 -13.96 2.94
C SER A 255 24.35 -13.07 3.81
N LEU A 256 23.75 -12.27 4.71
CA LEU A 256 24.47 -11.49 5.72
C LEU A 256 25.19 -12.41 6.72
N GLU A 257 24.50 -13.47 7.20
CA GLU A 257 25.08 -14.46 8.11
C GLU A 257 26.27 -15.20 7.45
N GLU A 258 26.14 -15.65 6.20
CA GLU A 258 27.21 -16.31 5.44
C GLU A 258 28.44 -15.41 5.26
N ALA A 259 28.23 -14.11 5.05
CA ALA A 259 29.27 -13.10 4.96
C ALA A 259 29.84 -12.69 6.34
N GLY A 260 29.22 -13.12 7.44
CA GLY A 260 29.60 -12.74 8.81
C GLY A 260 29.28 -11.31 9.18
N ILE A 261 28.32 -10.69 8.49
CA ILE A 261 27.90 -9.30 8.68
C ILE A 261 26.84 -9.27 9.78
N GLN A 262 27.13 -8.58 10.88
CA GLN A 262 26.19 -8.36 11.98
C GLN A 262 25.57 -6.97 11.96
N THR A 263 26.27 -6.01 11.38
CA THR A 263 25.83 -4.62 11.26
C THR A 263 26.04 -4.19 9.82
N VAL A 264 25.02 -3.60 9.22
CA VAL A 264 25.11 -2.98 7.89
C VAL A 264 25.66 -1.57 8.09
N GLU A 265 26.88 -1.32 7.60
CA GLU A 265 27.52 0.00 7.65
C GLU A 265 27.34 0.76 6.33
N ASN A 266 27.36 0.02 5.22
CA ASN A 266 27.09 0.59 3.89
C ASN A 266 26.47 -0.46 2.97
N VAL A 267 25.70 0.03 1.98
CA VAL A 267 25.16 -0.76 0.88
C VAL A 267 25.55 -0.09 -0.44
N GLU A 268 26.19 -0.85 -1.32
CA GLU A 268 26.55 -0.40 -2.67
C GLU A 268 25.72 -1.15 -3.69
N PHE A 269 25.22 -0.45 -4.71
CA PHE A 269 24.42 -1.02 -5.79
C PHE A 269 24.33 -0.04 -6.97
N TYR A 270 23.69 -0.46 -8.08
CA TYR A 270 23.20 0.45 -9.12
C TYR A 270 21.78 0.06 -9.53
N PHE A 271 21.03 1.01 -10.12
CA PHE A 271 19.73 0.73 -10.72
C PHE A 271 19.89 0.44 -12.21
N HIS A 272 19.24 -0.63 -12.64
CA HIS A 272 18.91 -0.91 -14.03
C HIS A 272 17.44 -0.60 -14.25
N ILE A 273 17.13 0.39 -15.09
CA ILE A 273 15.79 0.88 -15.37
C ILE A 273 15.48 0.63 -16.83
N PHE A 274 14.36 -0.02 -17.12
CA PHE A 274 13.95 -0.35 -18.47
C PHE A 274 12.43 -0.23 -18.66
N ASP A 275 12.00 -0.15 -19.91
CA ASP A 275 10.60 -0.10 -20.33
C ASP A 275 9.99 -1.50 -20.16
N ASP A 276 8.83 -1.59 -19.49
CA ASP A 276 8.19 -2.85 -19.11
C ASP A 276 7.68 -3.64 -20.34
N ASP A 277 7.21 -2.94 -21.37
CA ASP A 277 6.68 -3.57 -22.59
C ASP A 277 7.77 -4.02 -23.56
N THR A 278 8.78 -3.17 -23.77
CA THR A 278 9.80 -3.39 -24.83
C THR A 278 11.10 -3.99 -24.30
N TRP A 279 11.32 -3.96 -22.99
CA TRP A 279 12.56 -4.37 -22.32
C TRP A 279 13.78 -3.54 -22.73
N GLU A 280 13.57 -2.39 -23.37
CA GLU A 280 14.64 -1.47 -23.73
C GLU A 280 15.15 -0.73 -22.49
N ALA A 281 16.47 -0.73 -22.31
CA ALA A 281 17.09 0.00 -21.20
C ALA A 281 16.85 1.52 -21.32
N ILE A 282 16.36 2.12 -20.25
CA ILE A 282 16.17 3.58 -20.11
C ILE A 282 17.40 4.18 -19.45
N ALA A 283 17.89 3.55 -18.38
CA ALA A 283 19.08 3.97 -17.66
C ALA A 283 19.77 2.82 -16.92
N ASP A 284 21.08 2.88 -16.88
CA ASP A 284 21.91 2.24 -15.85
C ASP A 284 22.57 3.37 -15.05
N THR A 285 22.37 3.39 -13.72
CA THR A 285 22.97 4.45 -12.90
C THR A 285 24.44 4.19 -12.66
N ASP A 286 25.19 5.22 -12.24
CA ASP A 286 26.46 5.00 -11.57
C ASP A 286 26.24 4.21 -10.27
N VAL A 287 27.32 3.65 -9.72
CA VAL A 287 27.26 2.98 -8.42
C VAL A 287 26.85 3.96 -7.33
N ILE A 288 25.84 3.58 -6.57
CA ILE A 288 25.29 4.33 -5.43
C ILE A 288 25.82 3.68 -4.16
N VAL A 289 26.29 4.49 -3.22
CA VAL A 289 26.73 4.05 -1.90
C VAL A 289 25.88 4.76 -0.85
N LEU A 290 25.22 3.98 0.00
CA LEU A 290 24.48 4.48 1.16
C LEU A 290 25.18 4.04 2.44
N GLU A 291 25.44 4.98 3.32
CA GLU A 291 26.06 4.78 4.64
C GLU A 291 24.97 4.80 5.73
N PHE A 292 25.07 3.93 6.74
CA PHE A 292 24.11 3.74 7.82
C PHE A 292 24.72 3.81 9.21
#